data_395729fa7cba5e13196243fef3a60ffa
#
_entry.id   395729fa7cba5e13196243fef3a60ffa
#
_cell.length_a   1.000
_cell.length_b   1.000
_cell.length_c   1.000
_cell.angle_alpha   90.00
_cell.angle_beta   90.00
_cell.angle_gamma   90.00
#
_symmetry.space_group_name_H-M   'P 1'
#
loop_
_entity.id
_entity.type
_entity.pdbx_description
1 polymer ?
#
loop_
_entity_poly.entity_id
_entity_poly.type
_entity_poly.pdbx_seq_one_letter_code
_entity_poly.pdbx_strand_id
1 'polypeptide(L)'
;MPNQKIIIELLKHQFKTMIVVTHDGRFHADEVAAISIIQTINMKNENFELNIVRTRDISIINKADIVIDVGKIYDPLKLRFDHHQDSCMETFPNCDIPLSSAGLVYRHFGKKLIKSYKADITNEDLDIIYVTFYHAFIKEIDAVDNGVSHKFDVQNRYRPTSTLSCLVSRLVPNIDDAELYQNAFNRACKLARNMIDIILSDCIEKHILTKSDYEIVKKAFNNPLNKEWDRFNRILYIPNECKTWENCVKTYEREYNVEQVIYVIYENGGSFRIRAIQDKEFTCRKKLLPYDQYENEIKKDLEFIHKNLFIGSSKSFDCLLSVAKTSLMA
;
A
#
# COMPACT_ATOMS: atom_id res chain seq x y z
N MET A 1 -14.82 8.28 -19.17
CA MET A 1 -14.98 8.61 -17.73
C MET A 1 -15.76 9.90 -17.63
N PRO A 2 -16.88 9.95 -16.91
CA PRO A 2 -17.62 11.20 -16.76
C PRO A 2 -16.78 12.20 -15.97
N ASN A 3 -16.88 13.43 -16.37
CA ASN A 3 -16.06 14.59 -16.08
C ASN A 3 -15.78 14.81 -14.59
N GLN A 4 -14.58 14.47 -14.10
CA GLN A 4 -14.09 14.85 -12.77
C GLN A 4 -14.19 16.37 -12.51
N LYS A 5 -14.24 17.21 -13.55
CA LYS A 5 -14.49 18.64 -13.46
C LYS A 5 -15.86 18.98 -12.85
N ILE A 6 -16.91 18.23 -13.19
CA ILE A 6 -18.27 18.50 -12.69
C ILE A 6 -18.34 18.21 -11.18
N ILE A 7 -17.72 17.14 -10.71
CA ILE A 7 -17.68 16.81 -9.27
C ILE A 7 -16.88 17.87 -8.50
N ILE A 8 -15.80 18.37 -9.07
CA ILE A 8 -14.97 19.43 -8.45
C ILE A 8 -15.68 20.79 -8.48
N GLU A 9 -16.46 21.11 -9.53
CA GLU A 9 -17.23 22.36 -9.60
C GLU A 9 -18.44 22.35 -8.67
N LEU A 10 -19.12 21.23 -8.47
CA LEU A 10 -20.19 21.08 -7.48
C LEU A 10 -19.68 21.32 -6.05
N LEU A 11 -18.41 20.97 -5.77
CA LEU A 11 -17.77 21.23 -4.47
C LEU A 11 -17.26 22.67 -4.29
N LYS A 12 -17.19 23.46 -5.34
CA LYS A 12 -16.65 24.84 -5.30
C LYS A 12 -17.70 25.95 -5.09
N HIS A 13 -18.98 25.65 -5.21
CA HIS A 13 -20.02 26.66 -5.10
C HIS A 13 -20.88 26.53 -3.85
N GLN A 14 -20.70 27.46 -2.93
CA GLN A 14 -21.70 28.03 -2.02
C GLN A 14 -22.07 27.34 -0.71
N PHE A 15 -21.48 26.19 -0.30
CA PHE A 15 -21.90 25.58 0.96
C PHE A 15 -20.87 25.78 2.08
N LYS A 16 -21.29 26.51 3.10
CA LYS A 16 -20.54 26.65 4.34
C LYS A 16 -20.60 25.35 5.16
N THR A 17 -21.61 24.52 4.92
CA THR A 17 -21.87 23.21 5.57
C THR A 17 -22.31 22.21 4.52
N MET A 18 -21.71 21.02 4.49
CA MET A 18 -22.07 19.90 3.62
C MET A 18 -22.71 18.78 4.42
N ILE A 19 -23.87 18.30 4.00
CA ILE A 19 -24.59 17.21 4.66
C ILE A 19 -24.21 15.87 4.00
N VAL A 20 -23.56 15.00 4.78
CA VAL A 20 -23.23 13.63 4.38
C VAL A 20 -24.11 12.67 5.16
N VAL A 21 -24.87 11.85 4.45
CA VAL A 21 -25.81 10.90 5.09
C VAL A 21 -25.29 9.47 4.92
N THR A 22 -25.38 8.69 5.98
CA THR A 22 -25.27 7.24 5.99
C THR A 22 -26.36 6.62 6.87
N HIS A 23 -26.48 5.28 6.89
CA HIS A 23 -27.50 4.60 7.68
C HIS A 23 -27.26 4.74 9.20
N ASP A 24 -28.33 4.64 9.96
CA ASP A 24 -28.31 4.55 11.43
C ASP A 24 -28.17 3.10 11.94
N GLY A 25 -28.16 2.93 13.25
CA GLY A 25 -28.03 1.63 13.92
C GLY A 25 -26.60 1.07 13.82
N ARG A 26 -26.50 -0.24 13.64
CA ARG A 26 -25.21 -0.95 13.54
C ARG A 26 -24.44 -0.46 12.32
N PHE A 27 -23.17 -0.12 12.52
CA PHE A 27 -22.27 0.35 11.47
C PHE A 27 -21.16 -0.68 11.16
N HIS A 28 -20.59 -0.58 9.95
CA HIS A 28 -19.55 -1.46 9.45
C HIS A 28 -18.29 -0.68 9.03
N ALA A 29 -17.32 -1.36 8.47
CA ALA A 29 -16.08 -0.71 8.10
C ALA A 29 -16.18 0.08 6.79
N ASP A 30 -17.10 -0.27 5.92
CA ASP A 30 -17.22 0.32 4.59
C ASP A 30 -17.74 1.77 4.65
N GLU A 31 -18.89 2.06 5.29
CA GLU A 31 -19.34 3.43 5.44
C GLU A 31 -18.41 4.25 6.36
N VAL A 32 -17.80 3.61 7.37
CA VAL A 32 -16.78 4.26 8.22
C VAL A 32 -15.58 4.69 7.40
N ALA A 33 -15.04 3.82 6.54
CA ALA A 33 -13.91 4.15 5.66
C ALA A 33 -14.29 5.18 4.59
N ALA A 34 -15.46 5.03 3.97
CA ALA A 34 -15.97 5.97 2.98
C ALA A 34 -16.08 7.40 3.54
N ILE A 35 -16.72 7.55 4.70
CA ILE A 35 -16.85 8.85 5.39
C ILE A 35 -15.48 9.37 5.81
N SER A 36 -14.59 8.50 6.29
CA SER A 36 -13.22 8.89 6.68
C SER A 36 -12.40 9.43 5.52
N ILE A 37 -12.57 8.90 4.31
CA ILE A 37 -11.95 9.43 3.08
C ILE A 37 -12.43 10.87 2.84
N ILE A 38 -13.75 11.11 2.88
CA ILE A 38 -14.32 12.46 2.67
C ILE A 38 -13.84 13.42 3.75
N GLN A 39 -13.87 13.00 5.02
CA GLN A 39 -13.37 13.81 6.14
C GLN A 39 -11.88 14.17 5.98
N THR A 40 -11.04 13.20 5.59
CA THR A 40 -9.59 13.43 5.40
C THR A 40 -9.32 14.45 4.29
N ILE A 41 -10.00 14.32 3.16
CA ILE A 41 -9.89 15.29 2.05
C ILE A 41 -10.30 16.68 2.53
N ASN A 42 -11.42 16.78 3.25
CA ASN A 42 -11.93 18.05 3.76
C ASN A 42 -10.97 18.72 4.75
N MET A 43 -10.46 17.95 5.72
CA MET A 43 -9.52 18.46 6.74
C MET A 43 -8.21 18.97 6.15
N LYS A 44 -7.74 18.37 5.04
CA LYS A 44 -6.47 18.76 4.40
C LYS A 44 -6.59 19.91 3.40
N ASN A 45 -7.75 20.11 2.77
CA ASN A 45 -7.82 21.01 1.60
C ASN A 45 -8.97 22.02 1.60
N GLU A 46 -10.07 21.78 2.29
CA GLU A 46 -11.31 22.49 1.92
C GLU A 46 -12.02 23.22 3.05
N ASN A 47 -11.79 22.86 4.31
CA ASN A 47 -12.35 23.53 5.51
C ASN A 47 -13.88 23.78 5.46
N PHE A 48 -14.65 22.89 4.81
CA PHE A 48 -16.10 22.89 4.94
C PHE A 48 -16.50 22.33 6.29
N GLU A 49 -17.61 22.79 6.83
CA GLU A 49 -18.25 22.09 7.92
C GLU A 49 -18.95 20.83 7.35
N LEU A 50 -18.48 19.63 7.76
CA LEU A 50 -19.12 18.37 7.41
C LEU A 50 -20.10 17.98 8.51
N ASN A 51 -21.39 17.97 8.17
CA ASN A 51 -22.44 17.44 9.04
C ASN A 51 -22.74 16.00 8.62
N ILE A 52 -22.29 15.04 9.46
CA ILE A 52 -22.53 13.62 9.23
C ILE A 52 -23.82 13.22 9.93
N VAL A 53 -24.82 12.86 9.15
CA VAL A 53 -26.15 12.45 9.63
C VAL A 53 -26.34 10.96 9.40
N ARG A 54 -26.64 10.21 10.47
CA ARG A 54 -26.95 8.78 10.39
C ARG A 54 -28.45 8.57 10.47
N THR A 55 -29.06 8.11 9.36
CA THR A 55 -30.50 7.96 9.25
C THR A 55 -30.92 7.10 8.05
N ARG A 56 -32.10 6.47 8.13
CA ARG A 56 -32.81 5.84 7.01
C ARG A 56 -34.02 6.64 6.53
N ASP A 57 -34.24 7.86 7.08
CA ASP A 57 -35.30 8.72 6.62
C ASP A 57 -35.05 9.22 5.20
N ILE A 58 -35.91 8.78 4.27
CA ILE A 58 -35.77 9.11 2.84
C ILE A 58 -35.89 10.61 2.56
N SER A 59 -36.62 11.34 3.41
CA SER A 59 -36.77 12.79 3.27
C SER A 59 -35.47 13.55 3.54
N ILE A 60 -34.64 13.03 4.45
CA ILE A 60 -33.31 13.54 4.79
C ILE A 60 -32.29 13.07 3.74
N ILE A 61 -32.33 11.77 3.37
CA ILE A 61 -31.45 11.18 2.34
C ILE A 61 -31.55 11.95 1.03
N ASN A 62 -32.77 12.28 0.60
CA ASN A 62 -33.01 13.00 -0.66
C ASN A 62 -32.46 14.45 -0.68
N LYS A 63 -32.31 15.07 0.50
CA LYS A 63 -31.78 16.43 0.65
C LYS A 63 -30.28 16.47 0.90
N ALA A 64 -29.64 15.33 1.13
CA ALA A 64 -28.22 15.25 1.43
C ALA A 64 -27.36 15.59 0.22
N ASP A 65 -26.21 16.21 0.45
CA ASP A 65 -25.21 16.49 -0.58
C ASP A 65 -24.50 15.18 -0.99
N ILE A 66 -24.10 14.38 -0.04
CA ILE A 66 -23.48 13.06 -0.26
C ILE A 66 -24.27 12.00 0.50
N VAL A 67 -24.52 10.85 -0.15
CA VAL A 67 -25.16 9.69 0.48
C VAL A 67 -24.25 8.48 0.32
N ILE A 68 -24.01 7.78 1.44
CA ILE A 68 -23.07 6.66 1.53
C ILE A 68 -23.77 5.50 2.24
N ASP A 69 -23.76 4.33 1.61
CA ASP A 69 -24.24 3.08 2.18
C ASP A 69 -25.71 3.10 2.67
N VAL A 70 -26.53 3.88 2.00
CA VAL A 70 -27.97 3.97 2.27
C VAL A 70 -28.69 4.52 1.03
N GLY A 71 -29.97 4.17 0.89
CA GLY A 71 -30.84 4.69 -0.17
C GLY A 71 -30.87 3.83 -1.45
N LYS A 72 -30.07 2.79 -1.53
CA LYS A 72 -30.02 1.82 -2.64
C LYS A 72 -29.81 2.46 -4.02
N ILE A 73 -28.97 3.48 -4.09
CA ILE A 73 -28.64 4.18 -5.33
C ILE A 73 -27.13 4.34 -5.46
N TYR A 74 -26.59 3.87 -6.59
CA TYR A 74 -25.28 4.23 -7.05
C TYR A 74 -25.40 5.19 -8.24
N ASP A 75 -25.16 6.47 -7.98
CA ASP A 75 -25.13 7.54 -8.97
C ASP A 75 -24.03 8.55 -8.60
N PRO A 76 -22.81 8.38 -9.13
CA PRO A 76 -21.70 9.24 -8.77
C PRO A 76 -21.87 10.69 -9.22
N LEU A 77 -22.74 10.98 -10.21
CA LEU A 77 -23.03 12.34 -10.62
C LEU A 77 -23.88 13.10 -9.60
N LYS A 78 -24.65 12.36 -8.80
CA LYS A 78 -25.45 12.89 -7.69
C LYS A 78 -24.82 12.60 -6.33
N LEU A 79 -23.58 12.12 -6.28
CA LEU A 79 -22.85 11.77 -5.07
C LEU A 79 -23.60 10.75 -4.20
N ARG A 80 -24.13 9.70 -4.84
CA ARG A 80 -24.81 8.56 -4.20
C ARG A 80 -23.95 7.32 -4.35
N PHE A 81 -23.52 6.75 -3.23
CA PHE A 81 -22.53 5.66 -3.15
C PHE A 81 -23.07 4.54 -2.26
N ASP A 82 -24.13 3.90 -2.70
CA ASP A 82 -24.67 2.71 -2.07
C ASP A 82 -24.50 1.51 -3.02
N HIS A 83 -24.11 0.37 -2.52
CA HIS A 83 -23.83 -0.85 -3.30
C HIS A 83 -24.93 -1.92 -3.13
N HIS A 84 -25.96 -1.68 -2.30
CA HIS A 84 -26.98 -2.66 -1.94
C HIS A 84 -28.06 -2.94 -3.03
N GLN A 85 -27.90 -2.49 -4.25
CA GLN A 85 -28.75 -2.85 -5.37
C GLN A 85 -28.16 -4.00 -6.19
N ASP A 86 -29.01 -4.92 -6.67
CA ASP A 86 -28.59 -6.09 -7.46
C ASP A 86 -27.83 -5.72 -8.75
N SER A 87 -28.00 -4.50 -9.25
CA SER A 87 -27.32 -3.98 -10.44
C SER A 87 -25.92 -3.42 -10.17
N CYS A 88 -25.49 -3.30 -8.91
CA CYS A 88 -24.17 -2.76 -8.57
C CYS A 88 -23.12 -3.87 -8.63
N MET A 89 -22.55 -4.07 -9.82
CA MET A 89 -21.49 -5.04 -10.08
C MET A 89 -20.13 -4.37 -10.34
N GLU A 90 -19.94 -3.17 -9.78
CA GLU A 90 -18.72 -2.41 -9.96
C GLU A 90 -17.53 -3.09 -9.27
N THR A 91 -16.40 -3.15 -9.96
CA THR A 91 -15.15 -3.69 -9.42
C THR A 91 -14.02 -2.69 -9.62
N PHE A 92 -12.95 -2.81 -8.85
CA PHE A 92 -11.73 -2.04 -9.10
C PHE A 92 -10.98 -2.60 -10.32
N PRO A 93 -10.26 -1.79 -11.10
CA PRO A 93 -9.50 -2.28 -12.26
C PRO A 93 -8.60 -3.47 -11.89
N ASN A 94 -8.69 -4.54 -12.69
CA ASN A 94 -7.96 -5.80 -12.49
C ASN A 94 -8.23 -6.49 -11.14
N CYS A 95 -9.42 -6.31 -10.59
CA CYS A 95 -9.88 -6.96 -9.37
C CYS A 95 -11.28 -7.55 -9.60
N ASP A 96 -11.54 -8.74 -9.09
CA ASP A 96 -12.80 -9.46 -9.20
C ASP A 96 -13.72 -9.27 -7.97
N ILE A 97 -13.25 -8.53 -6.96
CA ILE A 97 -14.02 -8.23 -5.75
C ILE A 97 -14.98 -7.08 -6.04
N PRO A 98 -16.29 -7.25 -5.80
CA PRO A 98 -17.26 -6.16 -5.90
C PRO A 98 -16.91 -5.04 -4.92
N LEU A 99 -17.16 -3.79 -5.33
CA LEU A 99 -16.90 -2.63 -4.47
C LEU A 99 -18.03 -2.52 -3.43
N SER A 100 -17.64 -2.30 -2.18
CA SER A 100 -18.50 -1.79 -1.11
C SER A 100 -18.67 -0.27 -1.25
N SER A 101 -19.42 0.35 -0.35
CA SER A 101 -19.52 1.81 -0.32
C SER A 101 -18.16 2.50 -0.13
N ALA A 102 -17.20 1.87 0.59
CA ALA A 102 -15.81 2.34 0.66
C ALA A 102 -15.12 2.32 -0.69
N GLY A 103 -15.21 1.21 -1.41
CA GLY A 103 -14.64 1.06 -2.74
C GLY A 103 -15.24 2.03 -3.75
N LEU A 104 -16.57 2.23 -3.73
CA LEU A 104 -17.26 3.21 -4.58
C LEU A 104 -16.75 4.64 -4.31
N VAL A 105 -16.68 5.06 -3.04
CA VAL A 105 -16.16 6.38 -2.68
C VAL A 105 -14.68 6.50 -3.06
N TYR A 106 -13.86 5.49 -2.79
CA TYR A 106 -12.45 5.51 -3.18
C TYR A 106 -12.25 5.62 -4.69
N ARG A 107 -13.03 4.90 -5.48
CA ARG A 107 -13.00 4.97 -6.95
C ARG A 107 -13.15 6.40 -7.48
N HIS A 108 -13.96 7.23 -6.84
CA HIS A 108 -14.25 8.61 -7.25
C HIS A 108 -13.38 9.66 -6.56
N PHE A 109 -13.02 9.44 -5.30
CA PHE A 109 -12.29 10.41 -4.49
C PHE A 109 -10.84 10.01 -4.16
N GLY A 110 -10.42 8.78 -4.44
CA GLY A 110 -9.09 8.27 -4.07
C GLY A 110 -7.94 9.09 -4.63
N LYS A 111 -8.02 9.53 -5.89
CA LYS A 111 -7.00 10.41 -6.48
C LYS A 111 -6.97 11.80 -5.81
N LYS A 112 -8.14 12.33 -5.40
CA LYS A 112 -8.23 13.59 -4.64
C LYS A 112 -7.66 13.40 -3.24
N LEU A 113 -7.93 12.27 -2.60
CA LEU A 113 -7.32 11.89 -1.32
C LEU A 113 -5.79 11.90 -1.41
N ILE A 114 -5.20 11.23 -2.40
CA ILE A 114 -3.74 11.17 -2.59
C ILE A 114 -3.17 12.58 -2.82
N LYS A 115 -3.79 13.39 -3.66
CA LYS A 115 -3.38 14.78 -3.91
C LYS A 115 -3.47 15.67 -2.67
N SER A 116 -4.32 15.34 -1.70
CA SER A 116 -4.40 16.06 -0.43
C SER A 116 -3.16 15.81 0.46
N TYR A 117 -2.43 14.73 0.23
CA TYR A 117 -1.15 14.43 0.90
C TYR A 117 0.05 14.97 0.13
N LYS A 118 0.00 14.92 -1.19
CA LYS A 118 1.07 15.37 -2.08
C LYS A 118 0.49 16.04 -3.32
N ALA A 119 0.39 17.36 -3.27
CA ALA A 119 -0.28 18.16 -4.32
C ALA A 119 0.49 18.14 -5.66
N ASP A 120 1.82 18.09 -5.61
CA ASP A 120 2.76 18.15 -6.73
C ASP A 120 3.06 16.77 -7.38
N ILE A 121 2.26 15.75 -7.05
CA ILE A 121 2.43 14.39 -7.59
C ILE A 121 2.12 14.36 -9.11
N THR A 122 2.96 13.67 -9.89
CA THR A 122 2.70 13.45 -11.33
C THR A 122 1.47 12.56 -11.54
N ASN A 123 0.86 12.62 -12.72
CA ASN A 123 -0.30 11.74 -13.00
C ASN A 123 0.08 10.25 -13.02
N GLU A 124 1.28 9.91 -13.49
CA GLU A 124 1.80 8.55 -13.50
C GLU A 124 1.98 8.02 -12.07
N ASP A 125 2.68 8.78 -11.22
CA ASP A 125 2.89 8.41 -9.81
C ASP A 125 1.55 8.32 -9.05
N LEU A 126 0.61 9.23 -9.35
CA LEU A 126 -0.74 9.23 -8.79
C LEU A 126 -1.49 7.94 -9.13
N ASP A 127 -1.40 7.47 -10.37
CA ASP A 127 -2.09 6.25 -10.81
C ASP A 127 -1.50 5.00 -10.14
N ILE A 128 -0.18 4.95 -9.96
CA ILE A 128 0.49 3.85 -9.26
C ILE A 128 0.10 3.83 -7.78
N ILE A 129 0.16 4.98 -7.09
CA ILE A 129 -0.19 5.07 -5.67
C ILE A 129 -1.69 4.78 -5.47
N TYR A 130 -2.56 5.22 -6.40
CA TYR A 130 -3.98 4.93 -6.36
C TYR A 130 -4.27 3.42 -6.37
N VAL A 131 -3.62 2.66 -7.24
CA VAL A 131 -3.74 1.20 -7.27
C VAL A 131 -3.13 0.57 -6.02
N THR A 132 -1.93 1.03 -5.61
CA THR A 132 -1.22 0.49 -4.44
C THR A 132 -2.03 0.65 -3.16
N PHE A 133 -2.57 1.84 -2.90
CA PHE A 133 -3.38 2.08 -1.71
C PHE A 133 -4.70 1.31 -1.71
N TYR A 134 -5.35 1.15 -2.89
CA TYR A 134 -6.51 0.26 -3.00
C TYR A 134 -6.19 -1.13 -2.47
N HIS A 135 -5.12 -1.74 -2.98
CA HIS A 135 -4.71 -3.09 -2.56
C HIS A 135 -4.23 -3.17 -1.11
N ALA A 136 -3.64 -2.08 -0.58
CA ALA A 136 -3.12 -2.05 0.79
C ALA A 136 -4.21 -1.82 1.85
N PHE A 137 -5.36 -1.23 1.49
CA PHE A 137 -6.35 -0.83 2.48
C PHE A 137 -7.80 -1.09 2.06
N ILE A 138 -8.24 -0.62 0.90
CA ILE A 138 -9.65 -0.61 0.51
C ILE A 138 -10.15 -2.02 0.13
N LYS A 139 -9.32 -2.78 -0.59
CA LYS A 139 -9.67 -4.12 -1.09
C LYS A 139 -10.14 -5.08 -0.01
N GLU A 140 -9.53 -5.02 1.17
CA GLU A 140 -9.93 -5.87 2.30
C GLU A 140 -11.31 -5.50 2.81
N ILE A 141 -11.64 -4.19 2.86
CA ILE A 141 -12.95 -3.70 3.29
C ILE A 141 -14.01 -4.18 2.30
N ASP A 142 -13.76 -3.99 1.00
CA ASP A 142 -14.64 -4.47 -0.07
C ASP A 142 -14.89 -5.99 0.05
N ALA A 143 -13.81 -6.77 0.25
CA ALA A 143 -13.90 -8.22 0.36
C ALA A 143 -14.74 -8.67 1.56
N VAL A 144 -14.48 -8.08 2.73
CA VAL A 144 -15.21 -8.44 3.97
C VAL A 144 -16.69 -8.09 3.86
N ASP A 145 -16.99 -6.90 3.33
CA ASP A 145 -18.35 -6.41 3.21
C ASP A 145 -19.20 -7.25 2.22
N ASN A 146 -18.60 -7.65 1.10
CA ASN A 146 -19.23 -8.53 0.11
C ASN A 146 -19.14 -10.03 0.45
N GLY A 147 -18.70 -10.41 1.67
CA GLY A 147 -18.63 -11.80 2.12
C GLY A 147 -17.58 -12.65 1.40
N VAL A 148 -16.62 -12.02 0.71
CA VAL A 148 -15.51 -12.71 0.06
C VAL A 148 -14.53 -13.21 1.12
N SER A 149 -14.37 -14.53 1.21
CA SER A 149 -13.51 -15.13 2.23
C SER A 149 -12.04 -15.15 1.81
N HIS A 150 -11.13 -15.06 2.80
CA HIS A 150 -9.68 -15.27 2.63
C HIS A 150 -9.29 -16.70 2.22
N LYS A 151 -10.23 -17.56 1.84
CA LYS A 151 -9.95 -18.96 1.54
C LYS A 151 -9.24 -19.08 0.19
N PHE A 152 -7.94 -19.20 0.24
CA PHE A 152 -7.21 -20.03 -0.70
C PHE A 152 -7.25 -21.47 -0.16
N ASP A 153 -7.04 -22.48 -1.00
CA ASP A 153 -7.11 -23.93 -0.69
C ASP A 153 -6.16 -24.43 0.44
N VAL A 154 -5.53 -23.53 1.15
CA VAL A 154 -4.65 -23.80 2.29
C VAL A 154 -5.36 -23.39 3.57
N GLN A 155 -5.51 -24.33 4.49
CA GLN A 155 -6.06 -24.09 5.82
C GLN A 155 -5.26 -23.00 6.54
N ASN A 156 -5.83 -21.80 6.68
CA ASN A 156 -5.19 -20.69 7.38
C ASN A 156 -4.94 -21.10 8.83
N ARG A 157 -3.67 -21.03 9.29
CA ARG A 157 -3.29 -21.37 10.67
C ARG A 157 -3.78 -20.34 11.69
N TYR A 158 -4.11 -19.14 11.28
CA TYR A 158 -4.68 -18.10 12.13
C TYR A 158 -5.64 -17.19 11.33
N ARG A 159 -6.52 -16.50 12.04
CA ARG A 159 -7.43 -15.51 11.46
C ARG A 159 -6.94 -14.11 11.85
N PRO A 160 -6.82 -13.16 10.91
CA PRO A 160 -6.55 -11.76 11.24
C PRO A 160 -7.65 -11.19 12.16
N THR A 161 -7.26 -10.50 13.22
CA THR A 161 -8.20 -9.95 14.22
C THR A 161 -8.02 -8.45 14.46
N SER A 162 -7.11 -7.81 13.74
CA SER A 162 -6.76 -6.39 13.88
C SER A 162 -6.96 -5.58 12.60
N THR A 163 -7.70 -6.11 11.65
CA THR A 163 -8.10 -5.38 10.44
C THR A 163 -9.12 -4.28 10.79
N LEU A 164 -9.31 -3.29 9.90
CA LEU A 164 -10.29 -2.23 10.15
C LEU A 164 -11.68 -2.83 10.45
N SER A 165 -12.13 -3.80 9.65
CA SER A 165 -13.43 -4.46 9.81
C SER A 165 -13.55 -5.13 11.19
N CYS A 166 -12.50 -5.82 11.66
CA CYS A 166 -12.48 -6.42 12.98
C CYS A 166 -12.50 -5.38 14.10
N LEU A 167 -11.77 -4.28 13.96
CA LEU A 167 -11.69 -3.24 14.98
C LEU A 167 -12.99 -2.42 15.05
N VAL A 168 -13.58 -2.10 13.90
CA VAL A 168 -14.87 -1.42 13.82
C VAL A 168 -15.98 -2.26 14.46
N SER A 169 -16.04 -3.56 14.17
CA SER A 169 -17.05 -4.46 14.77
C SER A 169 -16.98 -4.52 16.30
N ARG A 170 -15.79 -4.34 16.88
CA ARG A 170 -15.59 -4.28 18.35
C ARG A 170 -15.99 -2.95 18.98
N LEU A 171 -16.10 -1.89 18.18
CA LEU A 171 -16.56 -0.58 18.63
C LEU A 171 -18.09 -0.48 18.66
N VAL A 172 -18.79 -1.35 17.90
CA VAL A 172 -20.26 -1.35 17.85
C VAL A 172 -20.84 -1.66 19.24
N PRO A 173 -21.71 -0.79 19.80
CA PRO A 173 -22.33 -1.03 21.09
C PRO A 173 -23.20 -2.29 21.10
N ASN A 174 -23.26 -2.95 22.27
CA ASN A 174 -24.17 -4.09 22.51
C ASN A 174 -25.57 -3.66 23.01
N ILE A 175 -25.73 -2.37 23.26
CA ILE A 175 -26.97 -1.76 23.75
C ILE A 175 -27.50 -0.88 22.64
N ASP A 176 -28.81 -0.96 22.36
CA ASP A 176 -29.46 -0.13 21.34
C ASP A 176 -29.74 1.28 21.90
N ASP A 177 -28.74 2.14 21.78
CA ASP A 177 -28.76 3.53 22.22
C ASP A 177 -28.15 4.40 21.15
N ALA A 178 -28.91 5.37 20.66
CA ALA A 178 -28.50 6.22 19.52
C ALA A 178 -27.27 7.07 19.81
N GLU A 179 -27.11 7.57 21.05
CA GLU A 179 -25.97 8.38 21.44
C GLU A 179 -24.71 7.52 21.56
N LEU A 180 -24.82 6.33 22.12
CA LEU A 180 -23.70 5.37 22.16
C LEU A 180 -23.27 4.96 20.76
N TYR A 181 -24.20 4.69 19.83
CA TYR A 181 -23.89 4.41 18.43
C TYR A 181 -23.18 5.59 17.76
N GLN A 182 -23.65 6.82 17.98
CA GLN A 182 -23.02 8.00 17.38
C GLN A 182 -21.59 8.21 17.90
N ASN A 183 -21.40 8.07 19.23
CA ASN A 183 -20.08 8.20 19.85
C ASN A 183 -19.12 7.11 19.37
N ALA A 184 -19.59 5.88 19.28
CA ALA A 184 -18.80 4.75 18.76
C ALA A 184 -18.46 4.92 17.28
N PHE A 185 -19.40 5.37 16.47
CA PHE A 185 -19.18 5.69 15.06
C PHE A 185 -18.10 6.78 14.86
N ASN A 186 -18.16 7.85 15.63
CA ASN A 186 -17.15 8.90 15.60
C ASN A 186 -15.75 8.37 15.95
N ARG A 187 -15.66 7.45 16.94
CA ARG A 187 -14.41 6.76 17.29
C ARG A 187 -13.93 5.87 16.16
N ALA A 188 -14.82 5.14 15.49
CA ALA A 188 -14.49 4.30 14.34
C ALA A 188 -13.96 5.15 13.16
N CYS A 189 -14.60 6.28 12.86
CA CYS A 189 -14.11 7.20 11.83
C CYS A 189 -12.73 7.78 12.18
N LYS A 190 -12.48 8.13 13.45
CA LYS A 190 -11.15 8.58 13.90
C LYS A 190 -10.09 7.51 13.70
N LEU A 191 -10.41 6.24 14.03
CA LEU A 191 -9.51 5.10 13.80
C LEU A 191 -9.21 4.92 12.31
N ALA A 192 -10.24 4.92 11.46
CA ALA A 192 -10.08 4.77 10.02
C ALA A 192 -9.24 5.89 9.40
N ARG A 193 -9.44 7.16 9.82
CA ARG A 193 -8.59 8.27 9.37
C ARG A 193 -7.12 8.09 9.77
N ASN A 194 -6.84 7.61 10.97
CA ASN A 194 -5.47 7.32 11.40
C ASN A 194 -4.84 6.19 10.56
N MET A 195 -5.61 5.16 10.23
CA MET A 195 -5.13 4.08 9.35
C MET A 195 -4.91 4.58 7.92
N ILE A 196 -5.80 5.40 7.38
CA ILE A 196 -5.62 6.06 6.07
C ILE A 196 -4.33 6.87 6.08
N ASP A 197 -4.10 7.68 7.11
CA ASP A 197 -2.90 8.52 7.22
C ASP A 197 -1.61 7.68 7.22
N ILE A 198 -1.55 6.65 8.04
CA ILE A 198 -0.38 5.76 8.14
C ILE A 198 -0.14 5.03 6.82
N ILE A 199 -1.17 4.38 6.27
CA ILE A 199 -1.00 3.49 5.11
C ILE A 199 -0.77 4.31 3.83
N LEU A 200 -1.48 5.41 3.65
CA LEU A 200 -1.30 6.25 2.47
C LEU A 200 0.05 6.98 2.48
N SER A 201 0.48 7.49 3.62
CA SER A 201 1.82 8.09 3.76
C SER A 201 2.91 7.07 3.43
N ASP A 202 2.81 5.85 3.96
CA ASP A 202 3.74 4.75 3.65
C ASP A 202 3.75 4.40 2.14
N CYS A 203 2.56 4.32 1.50
CA CYS A 203 2.47 4.08 0.05
C CYS A 203 3.16 5.19 -0.76
N ILE A 204 2.95 6.45 -0.40
CA ILE A 204 3.55 7.60 -1.08
C ILE A 204 5.08 7.60 -0.88
N GLU A 205 5.54 7.48 0.36
CA GLU A 205 6.97 7.49 0.69
C GLU A 205 7.72 6.34 0.03
N LYS A 206 7.18 5.12 0.09
CA LYS A 206 7.77 3.95 -0.56
C LYS A 206 7.83 4.11 -2.07
N HIS A 207 6.79 4.65 -2.70
CA HIS A 207 6.80 4.87 -4.14
C HIS A 207 7.89 5.86 -4.56
N ILE A 208 7.98 7.02 -3.86
CA ILE A 208 8.99 8.05 -4.14
C ILE A 208 10.40 7.47 -3.95
N LEU A 209 10.61 6.76 -2.85
CA LEU A 209 11.89 6.13 -2.54
C LEU A 209 12.26 5.09 -3.61
N THR A 210 11.33 4.23 -4.01
CA THR A 210 11.56 3.21 -5.03
C THR A 210 11.94 3.83 -6.37
N LYS A 211 11.32 4.94 -6.75
CA LYS A 211 11.65 5.67 -7.99
C LYS A 211 13.07 6.23 -7.95
N SER A 212 13.48 6.82 -6.82
CA SER A 212 14.86 7.29 -6.61
C SER A 212 15.87 6.14 -6.63
N ASP A 213 15.57 5.07 -5.88
CA ASP A 213 16.43 3.89 -5.78
C ASP A 213 16.58 3.17 -7.13
N TYR A 214 15.54 3.18 -7.97
CA TYR A 214 15.60 2.60 -9.32
C TYR A 214 16.65 3.27 -10.19
N GLU A 215 16.79 4.60 -10.14
CA GLU A 215 17.84 5.30 -10.86
C GLU A 215 19.24 4.94 -10.35
N ILE A 216 19.40 4.70 -9.04
CA ILE A 216 20.67 4.23 -8.45
C ILE A 216 20.99 2.82 -8.95
N VAL A 217 20.03 1.92 -8.93
CA VAL A 217 20.18 0.54 -9.44
C VAL A 217 20.51 0.54 -10.93
N LYS A 218 19.82 1.34 -11.74
CA LYS A 218 20.10 1.50 -13.18
C LYS A 218 21.53 1.96 -13.43
N LYS A 219 22.05 2.90 -12.64
CA LYS A 219 23.47 3.31 -12.70
C LYS A 219 24.39 2.16 -12.31
N ALA A 220 24.05 1.35 -11.30
CA ALA A 220 24.85 0.20 -10.89
C ALA A 220 24.95 -0.84 -12.03
N PHE A 221 23.87 -1.19 -12.72
CA PHE A 221 23.91 -2.10 -13.87
C PHE A 221 24.78 -1.59 -15.01
N ASN A 222 24.87 -0.29 -15.20
CA ASN A 222 25.68 0.35 -16.25
C ASN A 222 27.12 0.67 -15.80
N ASN A 223 27.48 0.40 -14.54
CA ASN A 223 28.83 0.65 -14.03
C ASN A 223 29.82 -0.39 -14.61
N PRO A 224 30.87 0.04 -15.32
CA PRO A 224 31.88 -0.86 -15.90
C PRO A 224 32.54 -1.77 -14.86
N LEU A 225 32.77 -1.29 -13.64
CA LEU A 225 33.39 -2.06 -12.57
C LEU A 225 32.60 -3.32 -12.22
N ASN A 226 31.27 -3.28 -12.24
CA ASN A 226 30.47 -4.47 -11.98
C ASN A 226 30.71 -5.57 -13.04
N LYS A 227 30.95 -5.19 -14.31
CA LYS A 227 31.30 -6.11 -15.39
C LYS A 227 32.71 -6.67 -15.30
N GLU A 228 33.64 -5.94 -14.68
CA GLU A 228 35.00 -6.43 -14.40
C GLU A 228 34.97 -7.51 -13.31
N TRP A 229 34.09 -7.38 -12.34
CA TRP A 229 33.95 -8.37 -11.27
C TRP A 229 33.26 -9.65 -11.74
N ASP A 230 32.19 -9.51 -12.52
CA ASP A 230 31.47 -10.60 -13.18
C ASP A 230 30.86 -10.10 -14.50
N ARG A 231 31.32 -10.66 -15.64
CA ARG A 231 30.89 -10.25 -16.99
C ARG A 231 29.37 -10.30 -17.22
N PHE A 232 28.65 -11.06 -16.40
CA PHE A 232 27.20 -11.22 -16.48
C PHE A 232 26.43 -10.32 -15.50
N ASN A 233 27.13 -9.42 -14.76
CA ASN A 233 26.54 -8.58 -13.72
C ASN A 233 25.76 -9.34 -12.62
N ARG A 234 26.15 -10.57 -12.32
CA ARG A 234 25.52 -11.36 -11.22
C ARG A 234 25.93 -10.87 -9.84
N ILE A 235 26.93 -10.02 -9.74
CA ILE A 235 27.37 -9.31 -8.54
C ILE A 235 27.22 -7.82 -8.80
N LEU A 236 26.42 -7.11 -8.00
CA LEU A 236 26.29 -5.66 -8.08
C LEU A 236 26.74 -4.99 -6.78
N TYR A 237 27.38 -3.83 -6.92
CA TYR A 237 27.55 -2.88 -5.83
C TYR A 237 26.50 -1.79 -5.91
N ILE A 238 25.78 -1.59 -4.80
CA ILE A 238 24.72 -0.58 -4.67
C ILE A 238 25.02 0.29 -3.45
N PRO A 239 24.97 1.63 -3.53
CA PRO A 239 25.16 2.51 -2.40
C PRO A 239 24.19 2.24 -1.24
N ASN A 240 24.59 2.53 -0.01
CA ASN A 240 23.82 2.23 1.20
C ASN A 240 22.52 3.04 1.33
N GLU A 241 22.42 4.19 0.68
CA GLU A 241 21.24 5.03 0.64
C GLU A 241 20.09 4.40 -0.19
N CYS A 242 20.39 3.38 -0.99
CA CYS A 242 19.40 2.66 -1.79
C CYS A 242 18.70 1.58 -0.94
N LYS A 243 17.51 1.90 -0.42
CA LYS A 243 16.80 1.06 0.56
C LYS A 243 15.87 0.01 -0.07
N THR A 244 15.32 0.30 -1.26
CA THR A 244 14.37 -0.60 -1.96
C THR A 244 15.02 -1.35 -3.12
N TRP A 245 16.35 -1.44 -3.11
CA TRP A 245 17.18 -1.94 -4.20
C TRP A 245 16.77 -3.33 -4.71
N GLU A 246 16.32 -4.24 -3.85
CA GLU A 246 15.99 -5.61 -4.24
C GLU A 246 14.83 -5.66 -5.25
N ASN A 247 13.78 -4.88 -5.00
CA ASN A 247 12.66 -4.74 -5.94
C ASN A 247 13.08 -4.02 -7.23
N CYS A 248 13.92 -2.99 -7.10
CA CYS A 248 14.43 -2.24 -8.24
C CYS A 248 15.31 -3.11 -9.16
N VAL A 249 16.16 -3.98 -8.58
CA VAL A 249 16.96 -4.95 -9.35
C VAL A 249 16.07 -5.90 -10.13
N LYS A 250 15.07 -6.51 -9.48
CA LYS A 250 14.13 -7.44 -10.14
C LYS A 250 13.29 -6.75 -11.22
N THR A 251 12.97 -5.47 -11.04
CA THR A 251 12.25 -4.68 -12.03
C THR A 251 13.15 -4.42 -13.23
N TYR A 252 14.39 -3.98 -13.02
CA TYR A 252 15.36 -3.75 -14.08
C TYR A 252 15.63 -5.01 -14.90
N GLU A 253 15.84 -6.16 -14.24
CA GLU A 253 16.04 -7.44 -14.89
C GLU A 253 14.90 -7.79 -15.86
N ARG A 254 13.66 -7.59 -15.44
CA ARG A 254 12.47 -7.87 -16.27
C ARG A 254 12.33 -6.88 -17.44
N GLU A 255 12.57 -5.61 -17.20
CA GLU A 255 12.41 -4.56 -18.23
C GLU A 255 13.45 -4.68 -19.35
N TYR A 256 14.69 -5.02 -18.99
CA TYR A 256 15.79 -5.07 -19.95
C TYR A 256 16.18 -6.50 -20.34
N ASN A 257 15.49 -7.51 -19.83
CA ASN A 257 15.75 -8.93 -20.08
C ASN A 257 17.24 -9.29 -19.94
N VAL A 258 17.84 -8.83 -18.83
CA VAL A 258 19.25 -9.08 -18.51
C VAL A 258 19.41 -10.28 -17.59
N GLU A 259 20.67 -10.77 -17.49
CA GLU A 259 21.03 -11.86 -16.57
C GLU A 259 20.65 -11.52 -15.12
N GLN A 260 20.22 -12.53 -14.37
CA GLN A 260 19.79 -12.35 -13.00
C GLN A 260 20.95 -12.05 -12.05
N VAL A 261 20.82 -10.98 -11.28
CA VAL A 261 21.74 -10.68 -10.17
C VAL A 261 21.60 -11.72 -9.07
N ILE A 262 22.70 -12.22 -8.58
CA ILE A 262 22.73 -13.23 -7.52
C ILE A 262 23.05 -12.58 -6.18
N TYR A 263 24.08 -11.72 -6.16
CA TYR A 263 24.55 -11.05 -4.94
C TYR A 263 24.61 -9.56 -5.12
N VAL A 264 24.25 -8.84 -4.05
CA VAL A 264 24.43 -7.39 -3.94
C VAL A 264 25.33 -7.08 -2.77
N ILE A 265 26.37 -6.25 -3.00
CA ILE A 265 27.24 -5.71 -1.97
C ILE A 265 26.85 -4.26 -1.76
N TYR A 266 26.73 -3.82 -0.51
CA TYR A 266 26.39 -2.44 -0.13
C TYR A 266 27.01 -2.04 1.18
N GLU A 267 27.22 -0.72 1.38
CA GLU A 267 27.69 -0.18 2.65
C GLU A 267 26.57 -0.10 3.69
N ASN A 268 26.94 -0.32 4.95
CA ASN A 268 26.03 -0.18 6.09
C ASN A 268 26.82 0.13 7.36
N GLY A 269 26.74 1.37 7.85
CA GLY A 269 27.32 1.76 9.13
C GLY A 269 28.85 1.61 9.22
N GLY A 270 29.59 1.90 8.14
CA GLY A 270 31.05 1.83 8.09
C GLY A 270 31.62 0.45 7.85
N SER A 271 30.77 -0.54 7.53
CA SER A 271 31.13 -1.86 7.02
C SER A 271 30.39 -2.17 5.73
N PHE A 272 30.83 -3.20 5.01
CA PHE A 272 30.13 -3.70 3.84
C PHE A 272 29.26 -4.92 4.19
N ARG A 273 28.16 -5.07 3.47
CA ARG A 273 27.30 -6.27 3.53
C ARG A 273 27.13 -6.87 2.16
N ILE A 274 27.11 -8.19 2.11
CA ILE A 274 26.71 -8.97 0.95
C ILE A 274 25.37 -9.61 1.22
N ARG A 275 24.44 -9.53 0.26
CA ARG A 275 23.14 -10.19 0.36
C ARG A 275 22.81 -10.96 -0.90
N ALA A 276 22.37 -12.20 -0.74
CA ALA A 276 21.82 -13.02 -1.80
C ALA A 276 20.39 -12.59 -2.12
N ILE A 277 20.07 -12.37 -3.41
CA ILE A 277 18.72 -12.02 -3.83
C ILE A 277 17.78 -13.18 -3.63
N GLN A 278 16.57 -12.91 -3.15
CA GLN A 278 15.52 -13.90 -2.91
C GLN A 278 14.55 -13.95 -4.09
N ASP A 279 14.21 -15.12 -4.60
CA ASP A 279 13.15 -15.29 -5.59
C ASP A 279 11.77 -15.43 -4.95
N LYS A 280 11.69 -16.12 -3.83
CA LYS A 280 10.50 -16.32 -3.01
C LYS A 280 10.85 -16.05 -1.56
N GLU A 281 9.84 -15.87 -0.74
CA GLU A 281 10.01 -15.68 0.69
C GLU A 281 10.95 -16.76 1.26
N PHE A 282 12.04 -16.33 1.91
CA PHE A 282 13.10 -17.17 2.49
C PHE A 282 13.89 -18.08 1.53
N THR A 283 13.76 -17.90 0.20
CA THR A 283 14.47 -18.71 -0.80
C THR A 283 15.36 -17.83 -1.67
N CYS A 284 16.69 -17.91 -1.49
CA CYS A 284 17.65 -17.18 -2.31
C CYS A 284 17.84 -17.86 -3.69
N ARG A 285 18.14 -17.07 -4.72
CA ARG A 285 18.57 -17.55 -6.04
C ARG A 285 19.77 -18.48 -5.95
N LYS A 286 20.76 -18.04 -5.19
CA LYS A 286 21.90 -18.86 -4.78
C LYS A 286 22.34 -18.42 -3.39
N LYS A 287 22.52 -19.37 -2.46
CA LYS A 287 23.01 -19.08 -1.11
C LYS A 287 24.50 -18.79 -1.13
N LEU A 288 24.97 -18.02 -0.15
CA LEU A 288 26.40 -17.93 0.18
C LEU A 288 26.91 -19.29 0.69
N LEU A 289 28.20 -19.50 0.63
CA LEU A 289 28.80 -20.65 1.31
C LEU A 289 28.81 -20.44 2.83
N PRO A 290 28.82 -21.54 3.62
CA PRO A 290 29.09 -21.48 5.04
C PRO A 290 30.47 -20.88 5.33
N TYR A 291 30.60 -20.18 6.47
CA TYR A 291 31.84 -19.48 6.86
C TYR A 291 33.09 -20.33 6.80
N ASP A 292 33.01 -21.59 7.22
CA ASP A 292 34.11 -22.57 7.28
C ASP A 292 34.62 -23.00 5.90
N GLN A 293 33.81 -22.85 4.85
CA GLN A 293 34.17 -23.25 3.48
C GLN A 293 34.95 -22.18 2.69
N TYR A 294 35.11 -20.96 3.25
CA TYR A 294 35.97 -19.95 2.62
C TYR A 294 37.44 -20.19 2.99
N GLU A 295 38.34 -19.73 2.10
CA GLU A 295 39.77 -19.76 2.34
C GLU A 295 40.18 -18.87 3.51
N ASN A 296 41.32 -19.17 4.14
CA ASN A 296 41.81 -18.44 5.32
C ASN A 296 42.05 -16.96 5.04
N GLU A 297 42.47 -16.62 3.80
CA GLU A 297 42.67 -15.21 3.38
C GLU A 297 41.37 -14.40 3.41
N ILE A 298 40.25 -14.99 2.96
CA ILE A 298 38.94 -14.37 3.02
C ILE A 298 38.45 -14.25 4.47
N LYS A 299 38.67 -15.30 5.27
CA LYS A 299 38.23 -15.34 6.68
C LYS A 299 38.89 -14.29 7.56
N LYS A 300 40.08 -13.77 7.20
CA LYS A 300 40.75 -12.70 7.99
C LYS A 300 39.92 -11.46 8.13
N ASP A 301 39.21 -11.06 7.08
CA ASP A 301 38.42 -9.84 7.03
C ASP A 301 36.91 -10.10 7.09
N LEU A 302 36.48 -11.37 6.98
CA LEU A 302 35.07 -11.76 7.02
C LEU A 302 34.57 -11.78 8.46
N GLU A 303 33.63 -10.86 8.77
CA GLU A 303 33.09 -10.73 10.13
C GLU A 303 32.07 -11.84 10.46
N PHE A 304 31.13 -12.10 9.55
CA PHE A 304 30.18 -13.20 9.70
C PHE A 304 29.51 -13.60 8.38
N ILE A 305 29.00 -14.82 8.35
CA ILE A 305 27.95 -15.30 7.41
C ILE A 305 26.77 -15.81 8.24
N HIS A 306 25.57 -15.33 7.92
CA HIS A 306 24.37 -15.76 8.63
C HIS A 306 24.11 -17.26 8.41
N LYS A 307 23.62 -17.96 9.44
CA LYS A 307 23.33 -19.41 9.40
C LYS A 307 22.44 -19.86 8.23
N ASN A 308 21.54 -19.00 7.75
CA ASN A 308 20.69 -19.27 6.59
C ASN A 308 21.34 -18.90 5.25
N LEU A 309 22.60 -18.43 5.27
CA LEU A 309 23.45 -18.19 4.10
C LEU A 309 22.92 -17.13 3.12
N PHE A 310 22.16 -16.15 3.60
CA PHE A 310 21.58 -15.12 2.75
C PHE A 310 22.26 -13.74 2.89
N ILE A 311 23.05 -13.54 3.95
CA ILE A 311 23.73 -12.28 4.24
C ILE A 311 25.05 -12.54 4.97
N GLY A 312 26.06 -11.71 4.67
CA GLY A 312 27.33 -11.66 5.37
C GLY A 312 27.84 -10.23 5.51
N SER A 313 28.87 -10.01 6.32
CA SER A 313 29.53 -8.70 6.46
C SER A 313 31.04 -8.78 6.57
N SER A 314 31.69 -7.68 6.18
CA SER A 314 33.12 -7.44 6.29
C SER A 314 33.41 -5.94 6.33
N LYS A 315 34.52 -5.52 6.92
CA LYS A 315 35.05 -4.16 6.76
C LYS A 315 35.70 -3.91 5.39
N SER A 316 36.00 -4.99 4.65
CA SER A 316 36.64 -4.94 3.35
C SER A 316 35.65 -5.25 2.25
N PHE A 317 35.52 -4.36 1.25
CA PHE A 317 34.78 -4.61 0.03
C PHE A 317 35.34 -5.80 -0.75
N ASP A 318 36.68 -5.85 -0.90
CA ASP A 318 37.36 -6.91 -1.64
C ASP A 318 37.16 -8.31 -1.03
N CYS A 319 37.05 -8.37 0.31
CA CYS A 319 36.68 -9.59 1.01
C CYS A 319 35.31 -10.09 0.56
N LEU A 320 34.29 -9.21 0.55
CA LEU A 320 32.94 -9.61 0.14
C LEU A 320 32.84 -9.88 -1.36
N LEU A 321 33.62 -9.21 -2.17
CA LEU A 321 33.73 -9.55 -3.60
C LEU A 321 34.29 -10.96 -3.80
N SER A 322 35.29 -11.33 -3.01
CA SER A 322 35.86 -12.70 -3.00
C SER A 322 34.84 -13.71 -2.49
N VAL A 323 34.08 -13.40 -1.44
CA VAL A 323 32.97 -14.22 -0.93
C VAL A 323 31.94 -14.47 -2.03
N ALA A 324 31.55 -13.41 -2.77
CA ALA A 324 30.59 -13.53 -3.86
C ALA A 324 31.12 -14.43 -4.99
N LYS A 325 32.35 -14.20 -5.45
CA LYS A 325 32.95 -14.97 -6.53
C LYS A 325 33.09 -16.45 -6.15
N THR A 326 33.61 -16.76 -4.96
CA THR A 326 33.72 -18.14 -4.46
C THR A 326 32.37 -18.82 -4.38
N SER A 327 31.35 -18.12 -3.85
CA SER A 327 29.98 -18.66 -3.76
C SER A 327 29.33 -18.84 -5.14
N LEU A 328 29.68 -18.05 -6.14
CA LEU A 328 29.18 -18.25 -7.51
C LEU A 328 29.75 -19.49 -8.18
N MET A 329 30.99 -19.85 -7.85
CA MET A 329 31.71 -20.99 -8.46
C MET A 329 31.35 -22.34 -7.83
N ALA A 330 30.94 -22.34 -6.55
CA ALA A 330 30.47 -23.52 -5.84
C ALA A 330 29.05 -23.93 -6.28
#